data_d3753b94906296dacfc801d9d177ad33
#
_entry.id   d3753b94906296dacfc801d9d177ad33
#
_cell.length_a   1.000
_cell.length_b   1.000
_cell.length_c   1.000
_cell.angle_alpha   90.00
_cell.angle_beta   90.00
_cell.angle_gamma   90.00
#
_symmetry.space_group_name_H-M   'P 1'
#
loop_
_entity.id
_entity.type
_entity.pdbx_description
1 polymer ?
#
loop_
_entity_poly.entity_id
_entity_poly.type
_entity_poly.pdbx_seq_one_letter_code
_entity_poly.pdbx_strand_id
1 'polypeptide(L)'
;MVIIQTLLSSFFIWCIIIAFLGMLQGEKKSAGSSEKNTASNDKAENFSRFAVVICAHDEENVIGNLLENLQSQNYPAEKFHVFVLADHCKDGTVKKAKAFANVTVWQRTGGERSGKGAVLNWGMEKILQKQNGFDRVLFFDADNQIRPDFLQHMNDAFAQGAEIVTGRRLTENPFDSLISQWYTLYWAVVNSLYNRPRQNLGLSSMLSGTGFAFRMELIRDSGWKTYSLSEDIEFTFLENLKGHCVTYLNDAIFYDEQPVRLYVMWTQLRRWCTGDFQIAFRYFGQWVKAFAKKPSWRLWDIFMGVGMTVFFGLTAVSYLIHGSLLIWQGQFPLLAVSTLVSYAATIAVGFAAAAKSSWPVKKLLPGILTFPVFYSLFSYISLQSLFFPQKKWVRIEHKSSKMHF
;
A
#
# COMPACT_ATOMS: atom_id res chain seq x y z
N MET A 1 24.47 19.41 -9.80
CA MET A 1 24.88 18.38 -8.83
C MET A 1 24.53 18.75 -7.39
N VAL A 2 25.08 19.86 -6.84
CA VAL A 2 24.86 20.24 -5.42
C VAL A 2 23.38 20.28 -5.04
N ILE A 3 22.51 20.91 -5.82
CA ILE A 3 21.08 21.00 -5.53
C ILE A 3 20.45 19.61 -5.46
N ILE A 4 20.71 18.73 -6.43
CA ILE A 4 20.15 17.36 -6.45
C ILE A 4 20.64 16.59 -5.22
N GLN A 5 21.92 16.64 -4.90
CA GLN A 5 22.48 15.96 -3.73
C GLN A 5 21.90 16.50 -2.42
N THR A 6 21.70 17.82 -2.31
CA THR A 6 21.08 18.43 -1.13
C THR A 6 19.63 17.95 -0.96
N LEU A 7 18.83 17.92 -2.03
CA LEU A 7 17.46 17.42 -2.00
C LEU A 7 17.41 15.94 -1.61
N LEU A 8 18.25 15.10 -2.21
CA LEU A 8 18.31 13.68 -1.87
C LEU A 8 18.75 13.45 -0.42
N SER A 9 19.79 14.13 0.03
CA SER A 9 20.27 14.04 1.41
C SER A 9 19.18 14.46 2.38
N SER A 10 18.49 15.57 2.12
CA SER A 10 17.38 16.06 2.96
C SER A 10 16.25 15.04 3.04
N PHE A 11 15.88 14.40 1.92
CA PHE A 11 14.86 13.37 1.88
C PHE A 11 15.26 12.13 2.70
N PHE A 12 16.46 11.57 2.47
CA PHE A 12 16.92 10.40 3.19
C PHE A 12 17.10 10.67 4.68
N ILE A 13 17.64 11.83 5.06
CA ILE A 13 17.75 12.26 6.45
C ILE A 13 16.37 12.34 7.10
N TRP A 14 15.36 12.92 6.42
CA TRP A 14 13.99 12.95 6.89
C TRP A 14 13.45 11.53 7.14
N CYS A 15 13.57 10.62 6.18
CA CYS A 15 13.13 9.23 6.33
C CYS A 15 13.80 8.52 7.52
N ILE A 16 15.12 8.72 7.68
CA ILE A 16 15.90 8.14 8.80
C ILE A 16 15.43 8.71 10.14
N ILE A 17 15.25 10.04 10.23
CA ILE A 17 14.78 10.70 11.45
C ILE A 17 13.40 10.17 11.86
N ILE A 18 12.45 10.11 10.93
CA ILE A 18 11.10 9.60 11.21
C ILE A 18 11.15 8.13 11.64
N ALA A 19 11.89 7.29 10.92
CA ALA A 19 12.04 5.87 11.28
C ALA A 19 12.66 5.72 12.67
N PHE A 20 13.72 6.45 12.99
CA PHE A 20 14.43 6.39 14.26
C PHE A 20 13.58 6.89 15.43
N LEU A 21 13.02 8.09 15.31
CA LEU A 21 12.16 8.68 16.36
C LEU A 21 10.93 7.82 16.61
N GLY A 22 10.28 7.32 15.55
CA GLY A 22 9.12 6.46 15.68
C GLY A 22 9.44 5.10 16.31
N MET A 23 10.66 4.57 16.10
CA MET A 23 11.11 3.36 16.81
C MET A 23 11.43 3.61 18.28
N LEU A 24 11.99 4.78 18.61
CA LEU A 24 12.30 5.15 20.00
C LEU A 24 11.05 5.38 20.87
N GLN A 25 9.95 5.87 20.27
CA GLN A 25 8.70 6.06 21.04
C GLN A 25 8.06 4.74 21.50
N GLY A 26 8.60 3.60 21.06
CA GLY A 26 8.02 2.30 21.36
C GLY A 26 6.65 2.12 20.72
N GLU A 27 6.05 0.96 20.94
CA GLU A 27 4.67 0.76 20.53
C GLU A 27 3.78 1.64 21.41
N LYS A 28 3.25 2.73 20.87
CA LYS A 28 1.93 3.14 21.33
C LYS A 28 1.08 1.90 21.07
N LYS A 29 0.55 1.28 22.15
CA LYS A 29 -0.33 0.11 22.03
C LYS A 29 -1.22 0.37 20.83
N SER A 30 -1.07 -0.46 19.81
CA SER A 30 -1.92 -0.36 18.64
C SER A 30 -3.33 -0.26 19.18
N ALA A 31 -4.10 0.63 18.60
CA ALA A 31 -5.51 0.80 18.95
C ALA A 31 -6.33 -0.51 18.89
N GLY A 32 -5.77 -1.65 19.10
CA GLY A 32 -6.36 -2.98 19.09
C GLY A 32 -5.73 -4.00 20.02
N SER A 33 -4.61 -3.72 20.71
CA SER A 33 -4.06 -4.64 21.69
C SER A 33 -4.71 -4.40 23.07
N SER A 34 -5.96 -4.81 23.20
CA SER A 34 -6.60 -4.94 24.52
C SER A 34 -5.93 -6.10 25.24
N GLU A 35 -5.08 -5.81 26.25
CA GLU A 35 -4.93 -6.72 27.37
C GLU A 35 -6.36 -7.03 27.87
N LYS A 36 -6.68 -8.30 28.04
CA LYS A 36 -7.85 -8.77 28.76
C LYS A 36 -7.85 -8.12 30.15
N ASN A 37 -8.32 -6.89 30.26
CA ASN A 37 -8.76 -6.35 31.53
C ASN A 37 -10.12 -7.02 31.80
N THR A 38 -10.06 -8.08 32.59
CA THR A 38 -11.16 -8.62 33.38
C THR A 38 -11.69 -7.53 34.30
N ALA A 39 -12.53 -6.64 33.79
CA ALA A 39 -13.46 -5.84 34.60
C ALA A 39 -14.39 -5.02 33.71
N SER A 40 -15.62 -5.47 33.70
CA SER A 40 -16.89 -4.87 33.30
C SER A 40 -17.59 -5.53 32.12
N ASN A 41 -18.48 -6.43 32.47
CA ASN A 41 -19.53 -7.07 31.66
C ASN A 41 -20.63 -6.06 31.26
N ASP A 42 -20.37 -5.01 30.49
CA ASP A 42 -21.44 -4.15 29.94
C ASP A 42 -20.95 -3.16 28.85
N LYS A 43 -19.95 -3.53 28.03
CA LYS A 43 -19.79 -2.86 26.74
C LYS A 43 -20.49 -3.75 25.70
N ALA A 44 -21.72 -3.38 25.37
CA ALA A 44 -22.33 -3.86 24.11
C ALA A 44 -21.27 -3.68 23.01
N GLU A 45 -20.78 -4.78 22.45
CA GLU A 45 -19.80 -4.76 21.37
C GLU A 45 -20.42 -3.99 20.20
N ASN A 46 -19.97 -2.75 20.01
CA ASN A 46 -20.53 -1.89 18.97
C ASN A 46 -19.85 -2.24 17.64
N PHE A 47 -20.32 -3.32 17.01
CA PHE A 47 -19.86 -3.77 15.72
C PHE A 47 -20.27 -2.82 14.61
N SER A 48 -19.32 -2.20 13.91
CA SER A 48 -19.55 -1.41 12.71
C SER A 48 -20.06 -2.30 11.57
N ARG A 49 -20.91 -1.75 10.70
CA ARG A 49 -21.36 -2.44 9.48
C ARG A 49 -20.41 -2.15 8.32
N PHE A 50 -19.71 -3.17 7.83
CA PHE A 50 -18.75 -3.03 6.74
C PHE A 50 -19.39 -3.35 5.37
N ALA A 51 -19.19 -2.44 4.40
CA ALA A 51 -19.27 -2.75 2.98
C ALA A 51 -17.89 -3.24 2.53
N VAL A 52 -17.71 -4.54 2.34
CA VAL A 52 -16.46 -5.12 1.82
C VAL A 52 -16.54 -5.11 0.30
N VAL A 53 -15.62 -4.40 -0.35
CA VAL A 53 -15.61 -4.18 -1.80
C VAL A 53 -14.40 -4.86 -2.42
N ILE A 54 -14.64 -5.76 -3.36
CA ILE A 54 -13.61 -6.53 -4.05
C ILE A 54 -13.67 -6.19 -5.55
N CYS A 55 -12.59 -5.66 -6.10
CA CYS A 55 -12.44 -5.48 -7.55
C CYS A 55 -11.91 -6.77 -8.16
N ALA A 56 -12.57 -7.27 -9.21
CA ALA A 56 -12.18 -8.51 -9.87
C ALA A 56 -12.23 -8.37 -11.41
N HIS A 57 -11.19 -8.86 -12.10
CA HIS A 57 -11.15 -8.99 -13.54
C HIS A 57 -10.45 -10.29 -13.96
N ASP A 58 -11.22 -11.30 -14.31
CA ASP A 58 -10.73 -12.64 -14.65
C ASP A 58 -9.89 -13.26 -13.53
N GLU A 59 -10.47 -13.36 -12.31
CA GLU A 59 -9.83 -13.82 -11.08
C GLU A 59 -10.44 -15.14 -10.56
N GLU A 60 -10.95 -16.01 -11.45
CA GLU A 60 -11.59 -17.27 -11.06
C GLU A 60 -10.69 -18.16 -10.21
N ASN A 61 -9.38 -18.09 -10.40
CA ASN A 61 -8.43 -18.95 -9.68
C ASN A 61 -8.26 -18.56 -8.21
N VAL A 62 -8.40 -17.28 -7.87
CA VAL A 62 -8.01 -16.73 -6.54
C VAL A 62 -9.17 -16.19 -5.72
N ILE A 63 -10.22 -15.64 -6.34
CA ILE A 63 -11.31 -14.95 -5.62
C ILE A 63 -12.00 -15.84 -4.57
N GLY A 64 -12.03 -17.16 -4.78
CA GLY A 64 -12.64 -18.10 -3.85
C GLY A 64 -11.94 -18.12 -2.50
N ASN A 65 -10.60 -18.00 -2.46
CA ASN A 65 -9.82 -18.02 -1.23
C ASN A 65 -10.16 -16.83 -0.33
N LEU A 66 -10.26 -15.63 -0.90
CA LEU A 66 -10.65 -14.43 -0.16
C LEU A 66 -12.08 -14.54 0.37
N LEU A 67 -13.02 -15.03 -0.46
CA LEU A 67 -14.42 -15.18 -0.05
C LEU A 67 -14.59 -16.23 1.07
N GLU A 68 -13.82 -17.33 1.04
CA GLU A 68 -13.75 -18.30 2.14
C GLU A 68 -13.19 -17.67 3.42
N ASN A 69 -12.10 -16.89 3.32
CA ASN A 69 -11.54 -16.19 4.48
C ASN A 69 -12.50 -15.15 5.06
N LEU A 70 -13.31 -14.48 4.23
CA LEU A 70 -14.35 -13.56 4.70
C LEU A 70 -15.48 -14.29 5.43
N GLN A 71 -15.89 -15.50 4.98
CA GLN A 71 -16.87 -16.31 5.69
C GLN A 71 -16.37 -16.84 7.04
N SER A 72 -15.05 -17.00 7.18
CA SER A 72 -14.41 -17.51 8.41
C SER A 72 -13.95 -16.40 9.37
N GLN A 73 -14.37 -15.15 9.17
CA GLN A 73 -13.98 -14.05 10.06
C GLN A 73 -14.61 -14.19 11.45
N ASN A 74 -13.81 -13.90 12.48
CA ASN A 74 -14.27 -13.75 13.86
C ASN A 74 -15.05 -12.42 14.02
N TYR A 75 -16.08 -12.23 13.22
CA TYR A 75 -16.90 -11.03 13.16
C TYR A 75 -18.35 -11.39 12.82
N PRO A 76 -19.39 -10.75 13.40
CA PRO A 76 -20.76 -11.14 13.13
C PRO A 76 -21.12 -11.05 11.65
N ALA A 77 -21.61 -12.13 11.07
CA ALA A 77 -21.87 -12.25 9.63
C ALA A 77 -22.88 -11.21 9.10
N GLU A 78 -23.81 -10.78 9.95
CA GLU A 78 -24.82 -9.76 9.64
C GLU A 78 -24.25 -8.33 9.67
N LYS A 79 -23.02 -8.16 10.17
CA LYS A 79 -22.33 -6.86 10.28
C LYS A 79 -21.41 -6.55 9.11
N PHE A 80 -21.34 -7.40 8.11
CA PHE A 80 -20.65 -7.06 6.86
C PHE A 80 -21.37 -7.65 5.65
N HIS A 81 -21.18 -7.03 4.50
CA HIS A 81 -21.67 -7.55 3.22
C HIS A 81 -20.60 -7.36 2.15
N VAL A 82 -20.43 -8.36 1.30
CA VAL A 82 -19.39 -8.36 0.26
C VAL A 82 -19.98 -7.94 -1.08
N PHE A 83 -19.36 -6.95 -1.71
CA PHE A 83 -19.65 -6.47 -3.06
C PHE A 83 -18.51 -6.83 -3.98
N VAL A 84 -18.71 -7.78 -4.87
CA VAL A 84 -17.74 -8.12 -5.92
C VAL A 84 -18.05 -7.28 -7.17
N LEU A 85 -17.12 -6.42 -7.52
CA LEU A 85 -17.18 -5.57 -8.71
C LEU A 85 -16.45 -6.28 -9.85
N ALA A 86 -17.20 -7.09 -10.61
CA ALA A 86 -16.66 -7.87 -11.72
C ALA A 86 -16.55 -6.98 -12.98
N ASP A 87 -15.32 -6.54 -13.30
CA ASP A 87 -15.06 -5.63 -14.42
C ASP A 87 -14.66 -6.39 -15.68
N HIS A 88 -15.58 -6.48 -16.66
CA HIS A 88 -15.36 -7.14 -17.95
C HIS A 88 -14.81 -8.58 -17.81
N CYS A 89 -15.25 -9.34 -16.81
CA CYS A 89 -14.85 -10.73 -16.63
C CYS A 89 -15.39 -11.63 -17.76
N LYS A 90 -14.52 -12.53 -18.25
CA LYS A 90 -14.82 -13.50 -19.31
C LYS A 90 -14.70 -14.95 -18.84
N ASP A 91 -14.13 -15.16 -17.64
CA ASP A 91 -13.91 -16.46 -17.01
C ASP A 91 -15.00 -16.82 -15.98
N GLY A 92 -14.73 -17.80 -15.14
CA GLY A 92 -15.64 -18.26 -14.08
C GLY A 92 -15.75 -17.37 -12.84
N THR A 93 -15.09 -16.21 -12.78
CA THR A 93 -15.07 -15.30 -11.60
C THR A 93 -16.47 -15.01 -11.05
N VAL A 94 -17.39 -14.58 -11.93
CA VAL A 94 -18.76 -14.21 -11.55
C VAL A 94 -19.53 -15.41 -10.99
N LYS A 95 -19.40 -16.57 -11.66
CA LYS A 95 -20.07 -17.82 -11.25
C LYS A 95 -19.55 -18.25 -9.87
N LYS A 96 -18.25 -18.21 -9.68
CA LYS A 96 -17.61 -18.59 -8.41
C LYS A 96 -18.00 -17.67 -7.26
N ALA A 97 -17.98 -16.34 -7.48
CA ALA A 97 -18.35 -15.38 -6.46
C ALA A 97 -19.84 -15.48 -6.04
N LYS A 98 -20.75 -15.76 -6.99
CA LYS A 98 -22.17 -15.94 -6.69
C LYS A 98 -22.51 -17.17 -5.87
N ALA A 99 -21.61 -18.14 -5.74
CA ALA A 99 -21.80 -19.32 -4.94
C ALA A 99 -21.69 -19.08 -3.41
N PHE A 100 -21.16 -17.92 -3.02
CA PHE A 100 -20.96 -17.59 -1.61
C PHE A 100 -22.17 -16.83 -1.04
N ALA A 101 -22.53 -17.16 0.19
CA ALA A 101 -23.53 -16.42 0.94
C ALA A 101 -23.02 -15.01 1.29
N ASN A 102 -23.93 -14.06 1.48
CA ASN A 102 -23.62 -12.66 1.84
C ASN A 102 -22.75 -11.91 0.81
N VAL A 103 -22.79 -12.34 -0.47
CA VAL A 103 -22.06 -11.76 -1.59
C VAL A 103 -23.01 -11.22 -2.65
N THR A 104 -22.88 -9.95 -3.01
CA THR A 104 -23.53 -9.34 -4.17
C THR A 104 -22.51 -9.13 -5.27
N VAL A 105 -22.75 -9.71 -6.45
CA VAL A 105 -21.87 -9.55 -7.61
C VAL A 105 -22.48 -8.55 -8.59
N TRP A 106 -21.78 -7.45 -8.84
CA TRP A 106 -22.14 -6.50 -9.89
C TRP A 106 -21.18 -6.65 -11.07
N GLN A 107 -21.73 -6.80 -12.25
CA GLN A 107 -20.97 -6.93 -13.49
C GLN A 107 -20.96 -5.59 -14.24
N ARG A 108 -19.77 -5.08 -14.52
CA ARG A 108 -19.51 -3.93 -15.37
C ARG A 108 -19.05 -4.46 -16.72
N THR A 109 -19.94 -4.39 -17.73
CA THR A 109 -19.68 -4.89 -19.09
C THR A 109 -19.52 -3.78 -20.12
N GLY A 110 -19.91 -2.55 -19.79
CA GLY A 110 -19.85 -1.38 -20.65
C GLY A 110 -18.78 -0.37 -20.21
N GLY A 111 -18.39 0.52 -21.15
CA GLY A 111 -17.37 1.55 -20.95
C GLY A 111 -15.95 1.01 -21.14
N GLU A 112 -14.98 1.93 -21.18
CA GLU A 112 -13.56 1.57 -21.28
C GLU A 112 -13.02 1.02 -19.95
N ARG A 113 -12.06 0.10 -20.06
CA ARG A 113 -11.26 -0.38 -18.93
C ARG A 113 -10.22 0.67 -18.57
N SER A 114 -10.55 1.55 -17.64
CA SER A 114 -9.71 2.68 -17.22
C SER A 114 -8.95 2.45 -15.91
N GLY A 115 -8.98 1.22 -15.37
CA GLY A 115 -8.27 0.83 -14.16
C GLY A 115 -9.16 0.71 -12.93
N LYS A 116 -8.55 0.32 -11.79
CA LYS A 116 -9.24 0.01 -10.53
C LYS A 116 -10.03 1.21 -9.98
N GLY A 117 -9.46 2.42 -10.05
CA GLY A 117 -10.14 3.63 -9.56
C GLY A 117 -11.52 3.86 -10.18
N ALA A 118 -11.66 3.61 -11.51
CA ALA A 118 -12.95 3.75 -12.19
C ALA A 118 -13.96 2.67 -11.79
N VAL A 119 -13.50 1.43 -11.54
CA VAL A 119 -14.33 0.33 -11.06
C VAL A 119 -14.82 0.64 -9.64
N LEU A 120 -13.93 1.12 -8.77
CA LEU A 120 -14.27 1.57 -7.42
C LEU A 120 -15.28 2.72 -7.45
N ASN A 121 -15.06 3.75 -8.30
CA ASN A 121 -16.02 4.84 -8.42
C ASN A 121 -17.43 4.34 -8.80
N TRP A 122 -17.51 3.51 -9.84
CA TRP A 122 -18.78 2.93 -10.28
C TRP A 122 -19.46 2.05 -9.20
N GLY A 123 -18.68 1.25 -8.49
CA GLY A 123 -19.21 0.39 -7.41
C GLY A 123 -19.66 1.20 -6.20
N MET A 124 -18.88 2.20 -5.80
CA MET A 124 -19.20 3.07 -4.66
C MET A 124 -20.42 3.92 -4.91
N GLU A 125 -20.63 4.45 -6.12
CA GLU A 125 -21.89 5.15 -6.47
C GLU A 125 -23.11 4.27 -6.22
N LYS A 126 -23.07 2.98 -6.59
CA LYS A 126 -24.15 2.03 -6.34
C LYS A 126 -24.36 1.72 -4.86
N ILE A 127 -23.28 1.62 -4.09
CA ILE A 127 -23.37 1.36 -2.64
C ILE A 127 -24.00 2.57 -1.94
N LEU A 128 -23.56 3.78 -2.28
CA LEU A 128 -24.06 5.04 -1.70
C LEU A 128 -25.56 5.27 -2.01
N GLN A 129 -26.01 4.94 -3.24
CA GLN A 129 -27.41 5.06 -3.64
C GLN A 129 -28.35 4.12 -2.87
N LYS A 130 -27.87 2.94 -2.48
CA LYS A 130 -28.70 1.92 -1.79
C LYS A 130 -29.03 2.24 -0.33
N GLN A 131 -28.40 3.26 0.28
CA GLN A 131 -28.61 3.68 1.67
C GLN A 131 -28.63 2.52 2.70
N ASN A 132 -27.80 1.50 2.49
CA ASN A 132 -27.84 0.23 3.24
C ASN A 132 -27.33 0.30 4.69
N GLY A 133 -27.10 1.51 5.23
CA GLY A 133 -26.65 1.69 6.62
C GLY A 133 -25.27 1.13 6.92
N PHE A 134 -24.38 1.08 5.94
CA PHE A 134 -22.98 0.74 6.20
C PHE A 134 -22.24 1.94 6.83
N ASP A 135 -21.45 1.63 7.86
CA ASP A 135 -20.65 2.62 8.57
C ASP A 135 -19.26 2.77 7.95
N ARG A 136 -18.74 1.67 7.41
CA ARG A 136 -17.37 1.53 6.93
C ARG A 136 -17.31 0.89 5.55
N VAL A 137 -16.30 1.27 4.79
CA VAL A 137 -15.93 0.62 3.52
C VAL A 137 -14.60 -0.06 3.72
N LEU A 138 -14.45 -1.29 3.25
CA LEU A 138 -13.20 -2.06 3.27
C LEU A 138 -12.89 -2.54 1.86
N PHE A 139 -11.70 -2.23 1.34
CA PHE A 139 -11.27 -2.63 0.01
C PHE A 139 -10.28 -3.78 0.03
N PHE A 140 -10.53 -4.76 -0.86
CA PHE A 140 -9.59 -5.85 -1.17
C PHE A 140 -9.41 -6.03 -2.68
N ASP A 141 -8.23 -6.51 -3.05
CA ASP A 141 -7.98 -7.14 -4.34
C ASP A 141 -8.44 -8.61 -4.27
N ALA A 142 -8.80 -9.19 -5.40
CA ALA A 142 -9.41 -10.52 -5.45
C ALA A 142 -8.44 -11.66 -5.07
N ASP A 143 -7.14 -11.41 -5.15
CA ASP A 143 -6.04 -12.32 -4.83
C ASP A 143 -5.59 -12.29 -3.36
N ASN A 144 -6.21 -11.43 -2.54
CA ASN A 144 -5.82 -11.32 -1.14
C ASN A 144 -6.30 -12.51 -0.31
N GLN A 145 -5.57 -12.79 0.76
CA GLN A 145 -5.98 -13.69 1.84
C GLN A 145 -5.84 -12.98 3.17
N ILE A 146 -6.80 -13.17 4.08
CA ILE A 146 -6.88 -12.43 5.34
C ILE A 146 -6.96 -13.37 6.53
N ARG A 147 -6.39 -12.95 7.67
CA ARG A 147 -6.51 -13.69 8.92
C ARG A 147 -7.94 -13.61 9.47
N PRO A 148 -8.38 -14.62 10.26
CA PRO A 148 -9.73 -14.64 10.84
C PRO A 148 -10.07 -13.44 11.74
N ASP A 149 -9.10 -12.78 12.30
CA ASP A 149 -9.23 -11.64 13.23
C ASP A 149 -9.15 -10.25 12.53
N PHE A 150 -9.06 -10.22 11.20
CA PHE A 150 -8.82 -8.99 10.43
C PHE A 150 -9.93 -7.95 10.61
N LEU A 151 -11.22 -8.34 10.45
CA LEU A 151 -12.35 -7.41 10.61
C LEU A 151 -12.48 -6.90 12.04
N GLN A 152 -12.18 -7.73 13.04
CA GLN A 152 -12.19 -7.32 14.43
C GLN A 152 -11.16 -6.22 14.69
N HIS A 153 -9.90 -6.39 14.25
CA HIS A 153 -8.88 -5.37 14.39
C HIS A 153 -9.24 -4.05 13.70
N MET A 154 -9.86 -4.12 12.51
CA MET A 154 -10.37 -2.93 11.83
C MET A 154 -11.44 -2.23 12.65
N ASN A 155 -12.43 -2.99 13.18
CA ASN A 155 -13.49 -2.43 14.01
C ASN A 155 -12.97 -1.75 15.28
N ASP A 156 -12.02 -2.38 15.96
CA ASP A 156 -11.43 -1.86 17.19
C ASP A 156 -10.73 -0.52 16.97
N ALA A 157 -10.03 -0.38 15.84
CA ALA A 157 -9.41 0.89 15.48
C ALA A 157 -10.45 2.01 15.23
N PHE A 158 -11.55 1.70 14.55
CA PHE A 158 -12.64 2.66 14.35
C PHE A 158 -13.34 3.02 15.66
N ALA A 159 -13.52 2.07 16.57
CA ALA A 159 -14.07 2.32 17.91
C ALA A 159 -13.17 3.27 18.72
N GLN A 160 -11.86 3.28 18.46
CA GLN A 160 -10.87 4.17 19.08
C GLN A 160 -10.71 5.50 18.33
N GLY A 161 -11.56 5.79 17.35
CA GLY A 161 -11.62 7.07 16.68
C GLY A 161 -10.87 7.16 15.35
N ALA A 162 -10.26 6.07 14.85
CA ALA A 162 -9.64 6.08 13.53
C ALA A 162 -10.67 6.44 12.44
N GLU A 163 -10.23 7.11 11.39
CA GLU A 163 -11.07 7.51 10.26
C GLU A 163 -10.73 6.71 9.01
N ILE A 164 -9.45 6.42 8.80
CA ILE A 164 -8.91 5.60 7.73
C ILE A 164 -7.92 4.63 8.36
N VAL A 165 -7.99 3.36 8.02
CA VAL A 165 -7.12 2.32 8.58
C VAL A 165 -6.53 1.46 7.47
N THR A 166 -5.31 1.00 7.63
CA THR A 166 -4.65 0.05 6.73
C THR A 166 -4.05 -1.10 7.53
N GLY A 167 -4.21 -2.32 7.03
CA GLY A 167 -3.62 -3.51 7.62
C GLY A 167 -2.14 -3.68 7.27
N ARG A 168 -1.54 -4.70 7.88
CA ARG A 168 -0.19 -5.16 7.60
C ARG A 168 -0.18 -6.09 6.40
N ARG A 169 0.40 -5.63 5.28
CA ARG A 169 0.55 -6.39 4.05
C ARG A 169 1.75 -7.32 4.14
N LEU A 170 1.53 -8.60 3.95
CA LEU A 170 2.57 -9.63 3.86
C LEU A 170 2.53 -10.29 2.47
N THR A 171 3.67 -10.85 2.06
CA THR A 171 3.77 -11.59 0.80
C THR A 171 3.25 -13.00 0.99
N GLU A 172 2.36 -13.48 0.10
CA GLU A 172 1.85 -14.85 0.10
C GLU A 172 2.91 -15.85 -0.39
N ASN A 173 3.65 -15.47 -1.44
CA ASN A 173 4.61 -16.31 -2.16
C ASN A 173 6.08 -15.83 -2.01
N PRO A 174 6.63 -15.66 -0.78
CA PRO A 174 7.90 -14.98 -0.53
C PRO A 174 9.13 -15.68 -1.12
N PHE A 175 9.03 -16.95 -1.48
CA PHE A 175 10.17 -17.79 -1.91
C PHE A 175 10.06 -18.32 -3.34
N ASP A 176 9.04 -17.91 -4.10
CA ASP A 176 8.81 -18.41 -5.46
C ASP A 176 9.85 -17.89 -6.46
N SER A 177 10.43 -16.74 -6.19
CA SER A 177 11.49 -16.15 -7.02
C SER A 177 12.31 -15.12 -6.24
N LEU A 178 13.43 -14.70 -6.85
CA LEU A 178 14.21 -13.58 -6.32
C LEU A 178 13.39 -12.27 -6.31
N ILE A 179 12.49 -12.09 -7.27
CA ILE A 179 11.63 -10.91 -7.38
C ILE A 179 10.61 -10.89 -6.25
N SER A 180 9.96 -12.02 -5.94
CA SER A 180 9.03 -12.09 -4.81
C SER A 180 9.74 -11.89 -3.47
N GLN A 181 11.02 -12.29 -3.33
CA GLN A 181 11.86 -11.94 -2.17
C GLN A 181 12.08 -10.43 -2.06
N TRP A 182 12.36 -9.73 -3.18
CA TRP A 182 12.50 -8.27 -3.19
C TRP A 182 11.23 -7.56 -2.74
N TYR A 183 10.06 -7.99 -3.23
CA TYR A 183 8.78 -7.46 -2.77
C TYR A 183 8.51 -7.76 -1.29
N THR A 184 8.90 -8.95 -0.83
CA THR A 184 8.79 -9.30 0.61
C THR A 184 9.61 -8.34 1.47
N LEU A 185 10.84 -8.03 1.06
CA LEU A 185 11.69 -7.06 1.75
C LEU A 185 11.13 -5.64 1.62
N TYR A 186 10.63 -5.25 0.45
CA TYR A 186 10.01 -3.95 0.21
C TYR A 186 8.80 -3.73 1.15
N TRP A 187 7.87 -4.69 1.23
CA TRP A 187 6.72 -4.59 2.14
C TRP A 187 7.15 -4.65 3.60
N ALA A 188 8.20 -5.36 3.95
CA ALA A 188 8.77 -5.33 5.29
C ALA A 188 9.35 -3.94 5.63
N VAL A 189 10.00 -3.25 4.68
CA VAL A 189 10.41 -1.83 4.83
C VAL A 189 9.18 -0.93 5.02
N VAL A 190 8.17 -1.04 4.16
CA VAL A 190 6.95 -0.23 4.24
C VAL A 190 6.25 -0.43 5.58
N ASN A 191 6.09 -1.65 6.04
CA ASN A 191 5.43 -1.95 7.31
C ASN A 191 6.23 -1.42 8.52
N SER A 192 7.54 -1.75 8.59
CA SER A 192 8.34 -1.58 9.81
C SER A 192 9.16 -0.30 9.86
N LEU A 193 9.57 0.27 8.72
CA LEU A 193 10.39 1.47 8.66
C LEU A 193 9.63 2.70 8.12
N TYR A 194 8.47 2.52 7.50
CA TYR A 194 7.63 3.61 7.01
C TYR A 194 6.34 3.76 7.83
N ASN A 195 5.40 2.80 7.78
CA ASN A 195 4.07 2.93 8.38
C ASN A 195 4.11 2.92 9.92
N ARG A 196 4.76 1.92 10.53
CA ARG A 196 4.80 1.79 11.99
C ARG A 196 5.45 3.00 12.70
N PRO A 197 6.61 3.54 12.26
CA PRO A 197 7.16 4.74 12.87
C PRO A 197 6.22 5.95 12.75
N ARG A 198 5.53 6.12 11.62
CA ARG A 198 4.57 7.20 11.43
C ARG A 198 3.37 7.06 12.36
N GLN A 199 2.84 5.86 12.51
CA GLN A 199 1.78 5.57 13.48
C GLN A 199 2.20 5.96 14.89
N ASN A 200 3.41 5.58 15.32
CA ASN A 200 3.91 5.90 16.65
C ASN A 200 4.06 7.42 16.87
N LEU A 201 4.44 8.17 15.85
CA LEU A 201 4.59 9.63 15.89
C LEU A 201 3.27 10.40 15.71
N GLY A 202 2.16 9.73 15.41
CA GLY A 202 0.88 10.38 15.08
C GLY A 202 0.87 11.05 13.71
N LEU A 203 1.77 10.62 12.82
CA LEU A 203 1.77 10.98 11.40
C LEU A 203 0.87 10.01 10.62
N SER A 204 0.58 10.34 9.36
CA SER A 204 -0.22 9.48 8.50
C SER A 204 0.61 8.35 7.92
N SER A 205 0.11 7.13 8.02
CA SER A 205 0.61 6.00 7.27
C SER A 205 0.18 6.08 5.80
N MET A 206 0.69 5.19 4.96
CA MET A 206 0.37 5.10 3.53
C MET A 206 -0.55 3.90 3.28
N LEU A 207 -1.56 4.07 2.46
CA LEU A 207 -2.34 2.97 1.90
C LEU A 207 -1.49 2.18 0.88
N SER A 208 -1.88 0.95 0.60
CA SER A 208 -1.13 0.05 -0.29
C SER A 208 -2.00 -0.64 -1.34
N GLY A 209 -3.07 0.03 -1.77
CA GLY A 209 -3.99 -0.46 -2.80
C GLY A 209 -5.09 -1.37 -2.27
N THR A 210 -4.85 -2.10 -1.21
CA THR A 210 -5.74 -3.15 -0.69
C THR A 210 -5.59 -3.30 0.82
N GLY A 211 -6.50 -4.06 1.47
CA GLY A 211 -6.45 -4.29 2.92
C GLY A 211 -6.62 -3.01 3.74
N PHE A 212 -7.41 -2.04 3.26
CA PHE A 212 -7.66 -0.80 3.97
C PHE A 212 -9.16 -0.49 4.07
N ALA A 213 -9.54 0.19 5.14
CA ALA A 213 -10.90 0.62 5.37
C ALA A 213 -10.97 2.09 5.79
N PHE A 214 -12.15 2.69 5.61
CA PHE A 214 -12.40 4.08 6.00
C PHE A 214 -13.88 4.29 6.36
N ARG A 215 -14.17 5.39 7.08
CA ARG A 215 -15.53 5.77 7.41
C ARG A 215 -16.31 6.14 6.15
N MET A 216 -17.51 5.59 5.98
CA MET A 216 -18.39 5.90 4.83
C MET A 216 -18.64 7.40 4.69
N GLU A 217 -18.64 8.14 5.79
CA GLU A 217 -18.85 9.58 5.84
C GLU A 217 -17.87 10.37 4.97
N LEU A 218 -16.62 9.90 4.86
CA LEU A 218 -15.56 10.59 4.08
C LEU A 218 -15.89 10.71 2.59
N ILE A 219 -16.73 9.82 2.09
CA ILE A 219 -17.11 9.79 0.66
C ILE A 219 -18.62 9.96 0.42
N ARG A 220 -19.42 10.12 1.47
CA ARG A 220 -20.90 10.16 1.36
C ARG A 220 -21.36 11.22 0.39
N ASP A 221 -20.83 12.42 0.49
CA ASP A 221 -21.26 13.56 -0.34
C ASP A 221 -20.42 13.70 -1.62
N SER A 222 -19.15 13.30 -1.57
CA SER A 222 -18.22 13.48 -2.69
C SER A 222 -18.18 12.30 -3.66
N GLY A 223 -18.56 11.10 -3.21
CA GLY A 223 -18.27 9.83 -3.87
C GLY A 223 -16.78 9.48 -3.82
N TRP A 224 -16.42 8.32 -4.37
CA TRP A 224 -15.03 7.92 -4.57
C TRP A 224 -14.50 8.56 -5.86
N LYS A 225 -13.66 9.59 -5.75
CA LYS A 225 -13.15 10.35 -6.90
C LYS A 225 -11.63 10.34 -6.91
N THR A 226 -11.07 9.38 -7.62
CA THR A 226 -9.65 9.28 -7.88
C THR A 226 -9.39 9.20 -9.38
N TYR A 227 -8.28 9.75 -9.85
CA TYR A 227 -7.97 9.94 -11.26
C TYR A 227 -6.61 9.35 -11.66
N SER A 228 -5.72 9.12 -10.68
CA SER A 228 -4.40 8.59 -10.92
C SER A 228 -4.41 7.05 -11.05
N LEU A 229 -3.29 6.51 -11.52
CA LEU A 229 -3.06 5.07 -11.55
C LEU A 229 -2.70 4.47 -10.18
N SER A 230 -2.59 5.31 -9.13
CA SER A 230 -2.40 4.97 -7.72
C SER A 230 -3.53 5.62 -6.92
N GLU A 231 -4.75 5.08 -7.06
CA GLU A 231 -5.97 5.62 -6.48
C GLU A 231 -5.94 5.67 -4.95
N ASP A 232 -5.25 4.77 -4.32
CA ASP A 232 -5.04 4.64 -2.88
C ASP A 232 -4.11 5.74 -2.34
N ILE A 233 -3.00 6.00 -3.02
CA ILE A 233 -2.08 7.09 -2.68
C ILE A 233 -2.75 8.44 -2.91
N GLU A 234 -3.53 8.58 -4.00
CA GLU A 234 -4.30 9.78 -4.27
C GLU A 234 -5.32 10.05 -3.15
N PHE A 235 -6.08 9.03 -2.75
CA PHE A 235 -7.02 9.13 -1.63
C PHE A 235 -6.31 9.49 -0.33
N THR A 236 -5.21 8.80 -0.01
CA THR A 236 -4.36 9.12 1.16
C THR A 236 -3.95 10.59 1.16
N PHE A 237 -3.45 11.09 0.04
CA PHE A 237 -2.97 12.47 -0.09
C PHE A 237 -4.08 13.48 0.11
N LEU A 238 -5.22 13.30 -0.57
CA LEU A 238 -6.36 14.20 -0.51
C LEU A 238 -7.00 14.24 0.89
N GLU A 239 -7.13 13.09 1.55
CA GLU A 239 -7.69 13.03 2.90
C GLU A 239 -6.75 13.68 3.92
N ASN A 240 -5.42 13.56 3.75
CA ASN A 240 -4.46 14.28 4.59
C ASN A 240 -4.53 15.80 4.42
N LEU A 241 -4.80 16.32 3.21
CA LEU A 241 -5.04 17.75 2.98
C LEU A 241 -6.28 18.25 3.73
N LYS A 242 -7.30 17.42 3.90
CA LYS A 242 -8.53 17.72 4.67
C LYS A 242 -8.32 17.60 6.18
N GLY A 243 -7.27 16.94 6.63
CA GLY A 243 -6.94 16.76 8.05
C GLY A 243 -7.07 15.33 8.56
N HIS A 244 -7.55 14.39 7.76
CA HIS A 244 -7.67 12.98 8.12
C HIS A 244 -6.33 12.25 8.03
N CYS A 245 -6.11 11.26 8.91
CA CYS A 245 -4.89 10.46 8.94
C CYS A 245 -5.20 8.99 8.67
N VAL A 246 -4.27 8.31 8.00
CA VAL A 246 -4.27 6.86 7.88
C VAL A 246 -3.60 6.25 9.10
N THR A 247 -4.34 5.41 9.83
CA THR A 247 -3.87 4.62 10.99
C THR A 247 -3.37 3.25 10.48
N TYR A 248 -2.15 2.87 10.86
CA TYR A 248 -1.59 1.56 10.51
C TYR A 248 -1.86 0.54 11.62
N LEU A 249 -2.37 -0.63 11.25
CA LEU A 249 -2.67 -1.73 12.16
C LEU A 249 -1.69 -2.89 11.92
N ASN A 250 -0.76 -3.08 12.86
CA ASN A 250 0.25 -4.14 12.75
C ASN A 250 -0.36 -5.55 12.85
N ASP A 251 -1.48 -5.69 13.54
CA ASP A 251 -2.11 -6.97 13.87
C ASP A 251 -3.22 -7.36 12.88
N ALA A 252 -3.77 -6.41 12.12
CA ALA A 252 -4.69 -6.67 11.00
C ALA A 252 -3.87 -7.16 9.79
N ILE A 253 -3.63 -8.48 9.72
CA ILE A 253 -2.73 -9.07 8.74
C ILE A 253 -3.50 -9.58 7.52
N PHE A 254 -3.01 -9.20 6.33
CA PHE A 254 -3.44 -9.79 5.08
C PHE A 254 -2.23 -10.16 4.21
N TYR A 255 -2.45 -11.10 3.31
CA TYR A 255 -1.44 -11.62 2.39
C TYR A 255 -1.83 -11.30 0.96
N ASP A 256 -0.81 -11.06 0.14
CA ASP A 256 -0.96 -10.61 -1.24
C ASP A 256 0.09 -11.31 -2.12
N GLU A 257 -0.33 -11.81 -3.28
CA GLU A 257 0.58 -12.47 -4.22
C GLU A 257 1.50 -11.43 -4.88
N GLN A 258 2.79 -11.71 -4.91
CA GLN A 258 3.78 -10.81 -5.50
C GLN A 258 4.28 -11.32 -6.85
N PRO A 259 4.68 -10.41 -7.76
CA PRO A 259 5.26 -10.77 -9.04
C PRO A 259 6.46 -11.72 -8.91
N VAL A 260 6.53 -12.70 -9.79
CA VAL A 260 7.66 -13.64 -9.88
C VAL A 260 8.51 -13.43 -11.13
N ARG A 261 8.07 -12.59 -12.08
CA ARG A 261 8.74 -12.29 -13.36
C ARG A 261 9.14 -10.83 -13.45
N LEU A 262 10.33 -10.57 -13.97
CA LEU A 262 10.88 -9.21 -14.11
C LEU A 262 9.97 -8.28 -14.92
N TYR A 263 9.38 -8.75 -16.01
CA TYR A 263 8.47 -7.97 -16.83
C TYR A 263 7.22 -7.52 -16.06
N VAL A 264 6.66 -8.41 -15.23
CA VAL A 264 5.47 -8.10 -14.41
C VAL A 264 5.83 -7.06 -13.35
N MET A 265 6.95 -7.25 -12.63
CA MET A 265 7.49 -6.28 -11.69
C MET A 265 7.68 -4.91 -12.36
N TRP A 266 8.34 -4.87 -13.53
CA TRP A 266 8.59 -3.63 -14.27
C TRP A 266 7.30 -2.88 -14.61
N THR A 267 6.30 -3.61 -15.12
CA THR A 267 5.00 -3.06 -15.48
C THR A 267 4.27 -2.51 -14.25
N GLN A 268 4.30 -3.24 -13.13
CA GLN A 268 3.67 -2.82 -11.88
C GLN A 268 4.34 -1.59 -11.29
N LEU A 269 5.67 -1.59 -11.16
CA LEU A 269 6.42 -0.45 -10.63
C LEU A 269 6.27 0.79 -11.52
N ARG A 270 6.26 0.62 -12.84
CA ARG A 270 6.03 1.72 -13.78
C ARG A 270 4.63 2.33 -13.60
N ARG A 271 3.62 1.50 -13.34
CA ARG A 271 2.26 1.97 -13.03
C ARG A 271 2.24 2.79 -11.76
N TRP A 272 2.88 2.31 -10.68
CA TRP A 272 2.97 3.03 -9.41
C TRP A 272 3.69 4.38 -9.58
N CYS A 273 4.88 4.38 -10.19
CA CYS A 273 5.60 5.61 -10.45
C CYS A 273 4.80 6.62 -11.27
N THR A 274 4.10 6.15 -12.31
CA THR A 274 3.25 7.03 -13.13
C THR A 274 2.12 7.64 -12.29
N GLY A 275 1.45 6.85 -11.45
CA GLY A 275 0.39 7.31 -10.56
C GLY A 275 0.89 8.38 -9.58
N ASP A 276 2.04 8.15 -8.96
CA ASP A 276 2.65 9.09 -8.01
C ASP A 276 3.02 10.42 -8.68
N PHE A 277 3.59 10.39 -9.89
CA PHE A 277 3.84 11.61 -10.68
C PHE A 277 2.54 12.35 -11.00
N GLN A 278 1.47 11.63 -11.38
CA GLN A 278 0.17 12.23 -11.63
C GLN A 278 -0.35 12.97 -10.40
N ILE A 279 -0.23 12.37 -9.21
CA ILE A 279 -0.64 12.98 -7.93
C ILE A 279 0.22 14.19 -7.64
N ALA A 280 1.56 14.04 -7.69
CA ALA A 280 2.50 15.11 -7.39
C ALA A 280 2.23 16.36 -8.25
N PHE A 281 2.09 16.20 -9.58
CA PHE A 281 1.87 17.34 -10.46
C PHE A 281 0.44 17.92 -10.33
N ARG A 282 -0.58 17.09 -10.20
CA ARG A 282 -1.96 17.54 -10.13
C ARG A 282 -2.25 18.32 -8.85
N TYR A 283 -1.74 17.87 -7.71
CA TYR A 283 -2.12 18.39 -6.40
C TYR A 283 -1.06 19.24 -5.71
N PHE A 284 0.10 19.47 -6.33
CA PHE A 284 1.16 20.31 -5.77
C PHE A 284 0.66 21.70 -5.33
N GLY A 285 -0.09 22.40 -6.19
CA GLY A 285 -0.63 23.70 -5.87
C GLY A 285 -1.61 23.69 -4.70
N GLN A 286 -2.40 22.62 -4.54
CA GLN A 286 -3.30 22.46 -3.39
C GLN A 286 -2.52 22.23 -2.10
N TRP A 287 -1.47 21.39 -2.18
CA TRP A 287 -0.57 21.18 -1.05
C TRP A 287 0.12 22.46 -0.61
N VAL A 288 0.70 23.24 -1.54
CA VAL A 288 1.32 24.55 -1.24
C VAL A 288 0.34 25.46 -0.51
N LYS A 289 -0.91 25.59 -0.99
CA LYS A 289 -1.95 26.40 -0.34
C LYS A 289 -2.28 25.89 1.07
N ALA A 290 -2.44 24.59 1.25
CA ALA A 290 -2.74 23.98 2.55
C ALA A 290 -1.57 24.18 3.53
N PHE A 291 -0.33 23.94 3.08
CA PHE A 291 0.86 24.11 3.89
C PHE A 291 1.10 25.58 4.27
N ALA A 292 0.94 26.52 3.34
CA ALA A 292 1.06 27.95 3.63
C ALA A 292 0.00 28.45 4.63
N LYS A 293 -1.22 27.90 4.57
CA LYS A 293 -2.32 28.24 5.50
C LYS A 293 -2.10 27.69 6.91
N LYS A 294 -1.60 26.46 7.01
CA LYS A 294 -1.36 25.75 8.30
C LYS A 294 -0.17 24.82 8.17
N PRO A 295 1.08 25.34 8.31
CA PRO A 295 2.26 24.50 8.28
C PRO A 295 2.20 23.39 9.33
N SER A 296 2.48 22.14 8.92
CA SER A 296 2.49 21.02 9.84
C SER A 296 3.44 19.92 9.35
N TRP A 297 4.06 19.23 10.31
CA TRP A 297 4.93 18.09 10.03
C TRP A 297 4.21 16.98 9.25
N ARG A 298 2.91 16.81 9.47
CA ARG A 298 2.07 15.86 8.75
C ARG A 298 1.95 16.20 7.26
N LEU A 299 1.64 17.48 6.94
CA LEU A 299 1.56 17.93 5.54
C LEU A 299 2.91 17.86 4.84
N TRP A 300 4.00 18.09 5.58
CA TRP A 300 5.34 17.91 5.05
C TRP A 300 5.64 16.43 4.79
N ASP A 301 5.35 15.55 5.74
CA ASP A 301 5.64 14.12 5.64
C ASP A 301 4.85 13.43 4.51
N ILE A 302 3.56 13.76 4.34
CA ILE A 302 2.77 13.18 3.23
C ILE A 302 3.27 13.66 1.86
N PHE A 303 3.74 14.90 1.76
CA PHE A 303 4.37 15.40 0.55
C PHE A 303 5.67 14.65 0.24
N MET A 304 6.50 14.41 1.26
CA MET A 304 7.71 13.59 1.11
C MET A 304 7.36 12.13 0.72
N GLY A 305 6.27 11.57 1.24
CA GLY A 305 5.79 10.23 0.89
C GLY A 305 5.41 10.11 -0.58
N VAL A 306 4.58 11.01 -1.10
CA VAL A 306 4.22 11.06 -2.52
C VAL A 306 5.44 11.43 -3.38
N GLY A 307 6.31 12.27 -2.86
CA GLY A 307 7.58 12.64 -3.51
C GLY A 307 8.60 11.51 -3.59
N MET A 308 8.39 10.38 -2.90
CA MET A 308 9.36 9.26 -2.87
C MET A 308 9.74 8.79 -4.27
N THR A 309 8.78 8.65 -5.17
CA THR A 309 9.00 8.30 -6.57
C THR A 309 9.87 9.34 -7.30
N VAL A 310 9.65 10.64 -7.04
CA VAL A 310 10.49 11.72 -7.59
C VAL A 310 11.93 11.57 -7.09
N PHE A 311 12.12 11.29 -5.80
CA PHE A 311 13.45 11.10 -5.21
C PHE A 311 14.16 9.86 -5.75
N PHE A 312 13.45 8.77 -6.03
CA PHE A 312 14.04 7.62 -6.73
C PHE A 312 14.53 8.02 -8.14
N GLY A 313 13.72 8.75 -8.91
CA GLY A 313 14.15 9.26 -10.21
C GLY A 313 15.38 10.18 -10.13
N LEU A 314 15.40 11.10 -9.16
CA LEU A 314 16.56 11.96 -8.89
C LEU A 314 17.79 11.16 -8.45
N THR A 315 17.62 10.06 -7.73
CA THR A 315 18.72 9.15 -7.38
C THR A 315 19.35 8.55 -8.63
N ALA A 316 18.55 8.06 -9.58
CA ALA A 316 19.06 7.56 -10.85
C ALA A 316 19.86 8.64 -11.62
N VAL A 317 19.31 9.86 -11.73
CA VAL A 317 20.00 10.99 -12.36
C VAL A 317 21.32 11.30 -11.64
N SER A 318 21.30 11.34 -10.30
CA SER A 318 22.49 11.61 -9.49
C SER A 318 23.59 10.56 -9.72
N TYR A 319 23.25 9.28 -9.74
CA TYR A 319 24.20 8.20 -10.03
C TYR A 319 24.77 8.30 -11.44
N LEU A 320 23.95 8.60 -12.45
CA LEU A 320 24.40 8.75 -13.82
C LEU A 320 25.40 9.91 -13.95
N ILE A 321 25.06 11.09 -13.42
CA ILE A 321 25.91 12.27 -13.51
C ILE A 321 27.20 12.06 -12.70
N HIS A 322 27.08 11.63 -11.44
CA HIS A 322 28.23 11.43 -10.55
C HIS A 322 29.18 10.37 -11.10
N GLY A 323 28.64 9.23 -11.51
CA GLY A 323 29.42 8.14 -12.11
C GLY A 323 30.15 8.58 -13.37
N SER A 324 29.46 9.29 -14.29
CA SER A 324 30.09 9.84 -15.51
C SER A 324 31.20 10.82 -15.21
N LEU A 325 31.01 11.69 -14.22
CA LEU A 325 32.05 12.65 -13.82
C LEU A 325 33.27 11.95 -13.23
N LEU A 326 33.08 10.94 -12.37
CA LEU A 326 34.19 10.20 -11.79
C LEU A 326 34.95 9.39 -12.85
N ILE A 327 34.28 8.82 -13.82
CA ILE A 327 34.87 8.10 -14.96
C ILE A 327 35.72 9.11 -15.79
N TRP A 328 35.13 10.28 -16.13
CA TRP A 328 35.81 11.31 -16.90
C TRP A 328 37.05 11.84 -16.19
N GLN A 329 37.03 11.95 -14.86
CA GLN A 329 38.14 12.38 -14.03
C GLN A 329 39.17 11.27 -13.74
N GLY A 330 38.97 10.04 -14.20
CA GLY A 330 39.80 8.88 -13.90
C GLY A 330 39.76 8.43 -12.43
N GLN A 331 38.70 8.83 -11.68
CA GLN A 331 38.56 8.58 -10.24
C GLN A 331 37.89 7.22 -9.97
N PHE A 332 38.37 6.15 -10.59
CA PHE A 332 37.81 4.79 -10.45
C PHE A 332 37.76 4.26 -9.01
N PRO A 333 38.77 4.50 -8.13
CA PRO A 333 38.71 4.09 -6.75
C PRO A 333 37.55 4.74 -6.00
N LEU A 334 37.29 6.04 -6.21
CA LEU A 334 36.20 6.75 -5.56
C LEU A 334 34.84 6.27 -6.06
N LEU A 335 34.71 5.98 -7.36
CA LEU A 335 33.51 5.35 -7.93
C LEU A 335 33.24 4.00 -7.28
N ALA A 336 34.26 3.15 -7.18
CA ALA A 336 34.13 1.84 -6.54
C ALA A 336 33.70 1.95 -5.07
N VAL A 337 34.35 2.81 -4.30
CA VAL A 337 34.04 3.02 -2.88
C VAL A 337 32.60 3.54 -2.69
N SER A 338 32.21 4.57 -3.45
CA SER A 338 30.85 5.14 -3.33
C SER A 338 29.76 4.11 -3.70
N THR A 339 30.01 3.29 -4.72
CA THR A 339 29.11 2.21 -5.13
C THR A 339 29.02 1.13 -4.05
N LEU A 340 30.15 0.69 -3.49
CA LEU A 340 30.18 -0.32 -2.43
C LEU A 340 29.50 0.16 -1.16
N VAL A 341 29.69 1.42 -0.76
CA VAL A 341 29.02 2.01 0.41
C VAL A 341 27.51 2.03 0.22
N SER A 342 27.04 2.50 -0.95
CA SER A 342 25.60 2.52 -1.25
C SER A 342 25.00 1.11 -1.28
N TYR A 343 25.73 0.17 -1.86
CA TYR A 343 25.32 -1.24 -1.91
C TYR A 343 25.22 -1.85 -0.51
N ALA A 344 26.25 -1.65 0.32
CA ALA A 344 26.27 -2.14 1.70
C ALA A 344 25.16 -1.51 2.56
N ALA A 345 24.91 -0.20 2.41
CA ALA A 345 23.82 0.49 3.12
C ALA A 345 22.46 -0.11 2.77
N THR A 346 22.19 -0.40 1.49
CA THR A 346 20.93 -0.99 1.05
C THR A 346 20.78 -2.44 1.54
N ILE A 347 21.86 -3.22 1.57
CA ILE A 347 21.88 -4.56 2.20
C ILE A 347 21.54 -4.47 3.69
N ALA A 348 22.09 -3.49 4.42
CA ALA A 348 21.80 -3.29 5.83
C ALA A 348 20.30 -2.99 6.06
N VAL A 349 19.68 -2.17 5.20
CA VAL A 349 18.23 -1.94 5.20
C VAL A 349 17.47 -3.25 4.94
N GLY A 350 17.91 -4.05 3.99
CA GLY A 350 17.35 -5.38 3.70
C GLY A 350 17.39 -6.32 4.92
N PHE A 351 18.52 -6.37 5.63
CA PHE A 351 18.62 -7.15 6.87
C PHE A 351 17.69 -6.63 7.97
N ALA A 352 17.64 -5.31 8.17
CA ALA A 352 16.78 -4.69 9.17
C ALA A 352 15.29 -4.99 8.86
N ALA A 353 14.89 -4.93 7.58
CA ALA A 353 13.55 -5.28 7.14
C ALA A 353 13.25 -6.77 7.32
N ALA A 354 14.16 -7.65 6.90
CA ALA A 354 14.01 -9.10 7.05
C ALA A 354 13.87 -9.52 8.52
N ALA A 355 14.62 -8.90 9.42
CA ALA A 355 14.54 -9.15 10.86
C ALA A 355 13.18 -8.74 11.47
N LYS A 356 12.43 -7.84 10.82
CA LYS A 356 11.08 -7.41 11.19
C LYS A 356 9.98 -8.08 10.37
N SER A 357 10.36 -8.85 9.36
CA SER A 357 9.42 -9.63 8.56
C SER A 357 8.92 -10.86 9.32
N SER A 358 7.82 -11.45 8.85
CA SER A 358 7.32 -12.72 9.39
C SER A 358 8.03 -13.95 8.82
N TRP A 359 9.04 -13.76 7.98
CA TRP A 359 9.69 -14.83 7.22
C TRP A 359 11.12 -15.08 7.70
N PRO A 360 11.64 -16.32 7.62
CA PRO A 360 12.99 -16.66 8.06
C PRO A 360 14.06 -15.90 7.27
N VAL A 361 14.88 -15.11 7.97
CA VAL A 361 15.96 -14.29 7.37
C VAL A 361 16.89 -15.11 6.48
N LYS A 362 17.24 -16.34 6.91
CA LYS A 362 18.11 -17.24 6.13
C LYS A 362 17.55 -17.55 4.74
N LYS A 363 16.24 -17.72 4.61
CA LYS A 363 15.59 -17.98 3.31
C LYS A 363 15.50 -16.72 2.43
N LEU A 364 15.52 -15.54 3.03
CA LEU A 364 15.52 -14.24 2.32
C LEU A 364 16.92 -13.75 1.94
N LEU A 365 17.99 -14.47 2.32
CA LEU A 365 19.38 -14.04 2.09
C LEU A 365 19.70 -13.71 0.62
N PRO A 366 19.29 -14.51 -0.38
CA PRO A 366 19.49 -14.12 -1.79
C PRO A 366 18.83 -12.79 -2.14
N GLY A 367 17.59 -12.57 -1.68
CA GLY A 367 16.88 -11.31 -1.86
C GLY A 367 17.59 -10.15 -1.17
N ILE A 368 18.08 -10.32 0.06
CA ILE A 368 18.79 -9.29 0.82
C ILE A 368 20.07 -8.87 0.10
N LEU A 369 20.88 -9.83 -0.32
CA LEU A 369 22.15 -9.55 -1.00
C LEU A 369 21.96 -8.85 -2.35
N THR A 370 20.84 -9.06 -3.01
CA THR A 370 20.49 -8.45 -4.30
C THR A 370 19.47 -7.31 -4.20
N PHE A 371 19.05 -6.93 -2.99
CA PHE A 371 18.10 -5.84 -2.76
C PHE A 371 18.55 -4.48 -3.35
N PRO A 372 19.86 -4.15 -3.38
CA PRO A 372 20.34 -2.97 -4.09
C PRO A 372 19.99 -2.95 -5.58
N VAL A 373 19.93 -4.13 -6.22
CA VAL A 373 19.52 -4.24 -7.63
C VAL A 373 18.06 -3.84 -7.79
N PHE A 374 17.17 -4.29 -6.89
CA PHE A 374 15.76 -3.89 -6.91
C PHE A 374 15.59 -2.37 -6.81
N TYR A 375 16.26 -1.70 -5.86
CA TYR A 375 16.18 -0.24 -5.73
C TYR A 375 16.79 0.51 -6.90
N SER A 376 17.86 -0.02 -7.50
CA SER A 376 18.44 0.55 -8.72
C SER A 376 17.48 0.47 -9.91
N LEU A 377 16.82 -0.69 -10.07
CA LEU A 377 15.76 -0.87 -11.08
C LEU A 377 14.58 0.06 -10.81
N PHE A 378 14.13 0.17 -9.56
CA PHE A 378 13.03 1.05 -9.19
C PHE A 378 13.38 2.52 -9.50
N SER A 379 14.59 2.97 -9.17
CA SER A 379 15.07 4.32 -9.48
C SER A 379 15.10 4.59 -11.00
N TYR A 380 15.55 3.62 -11.78
CA TYR A 380 15.54 3.72 -13.25
C TYR A 380 14.10 3.73 -13.81
N ILE A 381 13.22 2.85 -13.31
CA ILE A 381 11.81 2.80 -13.72
C ILE A 381 11.09 4.10 -13.36
N SER A 382 11.39 4.69 -12.20
CA SER A 382 10.85 5.99 -11.83
C SER A 382 11.27 7.07 -12.83
N LEU A 383 12.57 7.17 -13.15
CA LEU A 383 13.06 8.12 -14.16
C LEU A 383 12.42 7.87 -15.53
N GLN A 384 12.32 6.61 -15.96
CA GLN A 384 11.65 6.24 -17.21
C GLN A 384 10.17 6.66 -17.21
N SER A 385 9.47 6.49 -16.09
CA SER A 385 8.03 6.80 -15.98
C SER A 385 7.72 8.29 -16.12
N LEU A 386 8.67 9.15 -15.79
CA LEU A 386 8.55 10.60 -15.97
C LEU A 386 8.47 10.97 -17.47
N PHE A 387 9.26 10.32 -18.32
CA PHE A 387 9.31 10.62 -19.75
C PHE A 387 8.36 9.75 -20.57
N PHE A 388 8.13 8.52 -20.12
CA PHE A 388 7.31 7.51 -20.79
C PHE A 388 6.25 6.94 -19.83
N PRO A 389 5.23 7.73 -19.43
CA PRO A 389 4.22 7.29 -18.49
C PRO A 389 3.42 6.10 -19.01
N GLN A 390 2.98 5.23 -18.10
CA GLN A 390 2.09 4.14 -18.46
C GLN A 390 0.69 4.67 -18.77
N LYS A 391 0.14 4.35 -19.95
CA LYS A 391 -1.16 4.87 -20.38
C LYS A 391 -2.32 3.92 -20.10
N LYS A 392 -2.05 2.62 -19.98
CA LYS A 392 -3.09 1.60 -19.83
C LYS A 392 -2.79 0.69 -18.65
N TRP A 393 -3.83 0.25 -18.00
CA TRP A 393 -3.73 -0.81 -17.00
C TRP A 393 -3.45 -2.14 -17.71
N VAL A 394 -2.53 -2.93 -17.18
CA VAL A 394 -2.16 -4.26 -17.68
C VAL A 394 -2.51 -5.28 -16.60
N ARG A 395 -3.24 -6.33 -17.00
CA ARG A 395 -3.59 -7.45 -16.10
C ARG A 395 -2.32 -8.17 -15.64
N ILE A 396 -2.29 -8.53 -14.37
CA ILE A 396 -1.34 -9.47 -13.79
C ILE A 396 -2.10 -10.79 -13.61
N GLU A 397 -1.53 -11.89 -14.07
CA GLU A 397 -2.09 -13.22 -13.86
C GLU A 397 -1.66 -13.71 -12.48
N HIS A 398 -2.63 -14.12 -11.68
CA HIS A 398 -2.42 -14.67 -10.34
C HIS A 398 -2.49 -16.19 -10.35
N LYS A 399 -1.64 -16.83 -9.52
CA LYS A 399 -1.65 -18.27 -9.31
C LYS A 399 -2.37 -18.56 -8.00
N SER A 400 -3.30 -19.53 -8.04
CA SER A 400 -3.96 -19.93 -6.80
C SER A 400 -2.95 -20.63 -5.88
N SER A 401 -2.68 -20.04 -4.72
CA SER A 401 -2.17 -20.77 -3.55
C SER A 401 -3.16 -20.55 -2.40
N LYS A 402 -3.30 -21.51 -1.51
CA LYS A 402 -4.20 -21.39 -0.34
C LYS A 402 -3.36 -21.39 0.91
N MET A 403 -3.42 -20.30 1.65
CA MET A 403 -2.83 -20.24 2.99
C MET A 403 -3.78 -20.90 3.99
N HIS A 404 -3.22 -21.68 4.92
CA HIS A 404 -3.94 -22.24 6.05
C HIS A 404 -3.62 -21.42 7.30
N PHE A 405 -4.62 -20.77 7.87
CA PHE A 405 -4.53 -19.95 9.07
C PHE A 405 -4.91 -20.72 10.32
#